data_d10609a25840b62245bcfab3d59e9a40
#
_entry.id   d10609a25840b62245bcfab3d59e9a40
#
_cell.length_a   1.000
_cell.length_b   1.000
_cell.length_c   1.000
_cell.angle_alpha   90.00
_cell.angle_beta   90.00
_cell.angle_gamma   90.00
#
_symmetry.space_group_name_H-M   'P 1'
#
loop_
_entity.id
_entity.type
_entity.pdbx_description
1 polymer ?
#
loop_
_entity_poly.entity_id
_entity_poly.type
_entity_poly.pdbx_seq_one_letter_code
_entity_poly.pdbx_strand_id
1 'polypeptide(L)'
;MTDSQENTDTEDASPPGSPTLPLRPPCDRLPCHKSSVCSRSYFVVVMVFFHVYIINVIALLFYVHYSSGQEDPNRNGDAPGGGGGGGDQHQRSEAQRPPPSKPDFVRDVSLTRIEGIRVGHVQKVSLVPGKVHEMRTLSLKPLLFEIPGFLSEDECRVVMQLAQLKGLMESQLMVQEGQEELAKELDLTPEEIFNLLDINQDGQLQLHEILTHSRVRDGIWLTPEILREIYDGLKADKDGDGLLSLEEFRLLSSDAFQRFLLQRGVKRSQLVRNSRHTWLYQGKGSHQVLQEIKKRVTRLTRLPSAIVDLSEPLQVVRYEEGGHYHAHHDSGPVYPETACTHTRLAANTSTPFETSCRYITVLFYLNSVDGGGETAFPVADNRTYDEGSLIQDDVDLMDTRRNCGKSNLRVKPTKGMAVFWYNYLSDGRGWVGEQDEYALHGGCVVTRGTKWVANKWINVDPDYQRQARYQQLVSQLPDDENDEELTSNADTQNPSIHQDL
;
A
#
# COMPACT_ATOMS: atom_id res chain seq x y z
N MET A 1 62.26 7.96 41.23
CA MET A 1 62.18 8.39 42.65
C MET A 1 60.78 8.19 43.00
N THR A 2 60.60 7.09 43.59
CA THR A 2 60.10 6.63 44.90
C THR A 2 58.57 6.54 44.90
N ASP A 3 58.01 5.33 44.72
CA ASP A 3 57.85 4.27 45.76
C ASP A 3 56.93 4.70 46.88
N SER A 4 55.81 4.01 47.09
CA SER A 4 55.63 2.88 47.99
C SER A 4 54.11 2.63 48.06
N GLN A 5 53.61 1.49 47.75
CA GLN A 5 53.45 0.24 48.50
C GLN A 5 52.65 0.31 49.81
N GLU A 6 51.67 -0.59 49.81
CA GLU A 6 51.27 -1.57 50.84
C GLU A 6 50.22 -1.07 51.84
N ASN A 7 49.27 -1.85 52.31
CA ASN A 7 49.04 -3.30 52.45
C ASN A 7 47.60 -3.59 52.89
N THR A 8 47.12 -4.71 52.48
CA THR A 8 46.30 -5.75 53.16
C THR A 8 45.61 -5.41 54.47
N ASP A 9 44.33 -5.79 54.60
CA ASP A 9 43.96 -6.90 55.48
C ASP A 9 42.55 -7.43 55.20
N THR A 10 42.50 -8.73 55.20
CA THR A 10 41.35 -9.65 55.16
C THR A 10 40.64 -9.67 56.51
N GLU A 11 39.29 -9.70 56.50
CA GLU A 11 38.58 -10.41 57.53
C GLU A 11 37.24 -10.98 56.99
N ASP A 12 37.15 -12.24 57.28
CA ASP A 12 36.11 -13.24 57.00
C ASP A 12 34.95 -13.05 58.01
N ALA A 13 33.70 -13.07 57.52
CA ALA A 13 32.55 -13.35 58.37
C ALA A 13 31.35 -13.84 57.58
N SER A 14 31.02 -15.07 57.76
CA SER A 14 29.86 -15.79 57.27
C SER A 14 28.52 -15.31 57.85
N PRO A 15 27.35 -15.69 57.29
CA PRO A 15 26.10 -14.99 57.38
C PRO A 15 25.18 -15.50 58.52
N PRO A 16 24.15 -14.77 58.93
CA PRO A 16 23.04 -15.36 59.64
C PRO A 16 21.69 -15.25 58.89
N GLY A 17 21.06 -16.39 58.82
CA GLY A 17 19.65 -16.60 59.14
C GLY A 17 18.59 -16.08 58.18
N SER A 18 18.04 -17.01 57.37
CA SER A 18 16.73 -16.87 56.72
C SER A 18 15.59 -16.74 57.74
N PRO A 19 14.59 -15.88 57.55
CA PRO A 19 13.32 -15.98 58.24
C PRO A 19 12.34 -16.91 57.47
N THR A 20 11.80 -17.83 58.20
CA THR A 20 10.72 -18.76 57.86
C THR A 20 9.43 -18.06 57.48
N LEU A 21 8.84 -18.44 56.35
CA LEU A 21 7.48 -18.10 55.94
C LEU A 21 6.43 -18.78 56.80
N PRO A 22 5.32 -18.12 57.16
CA PRO A 22 4.22 -18.77 57.87
C PRO A 22 3.36 -19.60 56.89
N LEU A 23 2.96 -20.79 57.36
CA LEU A 23 2.04 -21.74 56.75
C LEU A 23 0.66 -21.10 56.49
N ARG A 24 0.15 -21.27 55.27
CA ARG A 24 -1.24 -21.02 54.90
C ARG A 24 -2.18 -22.06 55.51
N PRO A 25 -3.37 -21.66 56.01
CA PRO A 25 -4.42 -22.63 56.37
C PRO A 25 -5.09 -23.25 55.12
N PRO A 26 -5.69 -24.42 55.26
CA PRO A 26 -6.28 -25.15 54.13
C PRO A 26 -7.58 -24.48 53.67
N CYS A 27 -7.68 -24.28 52.32
CA CYS A 27 -8.87 -23.82 51.64
C CYS A 27 -9.92 -24.92 51.62
N ASP A 28 -11.06 -24.68 52.19
CA ASP A 28 -12.26 -25.50 52.06
C ASP A 28 -12.78 -25.48 50.63
N ARG A 29 -13.04 -26.70 50.11
CA ARG A 29 -13.60 -26.95 48.78
C ARG A 29 -15.09 -26.58 48.80
N LEU A 30 -15.48 -25.52 48.10
CA LEU A 30 -16.84 -25.31 47.64
C LEU A 30 -17.06 -26.02 46.29
N PRO A 31 -18.19 -26.64 46.03
CA PRO A 31 -18.41 -27.45 44.83
C PRO A 31 -18.67 -26.57 43.62
N CYS A 32 -17.86 -26.73 42.59
CA CYS A 32 -18.02 -26.12 41.27
C CYS A 32 -19.28 -26.72 40.61
N HIS A 33 -20.33 -25.92 40.49
CA HIS A 33 -21.50 -26.23 39.69
C HIS A 33 -21.14 -26.17 38.21
N LYS A 34 -21.03 -27.32 37.56
CA LYS A 34 -20.94 -27.41 36.12
C LYS A 34 -22.26 -27.02 35.48
N SER A 35 -22.30 -25.81 34.90
CA SER A 35 -23.35 -25.43 33.90
C SER A 35 -22.90 -25.81 32.50
N SER A 36 -22.99 -27.09 32.16
CA SER A 36 -22.62 -27.61 30.83
C SER A 36 -23.82 -27.85 29.91
N VAL A 37 -24.94 -27.17 30.13
CA VAL A 37 -26.18 -27.41 29.36
C VAL A 37 -26.44 -26.36 28.30
N CYS A 38 -25.85 -25.16 28.39
CA CYS A 38 -26.14 -24.07 27.46
C CYS A 38 -25.39 -24.13 26.12
N SER A 39 -24.17 -24.72 26.12
CA SER A 39 -23.32 -24.78 24.93
C SER A 39 -23.82 -25.78 23.86
N ARG A 40 -24.42 -26.88 24.23
CA ARG A 40 -24.91 -27.90 23.28
C ARG A 40 -26.14 -27.45 22.52
N SER A 41 -27.07 -26.75 23.17
CA SER A 41 -28.28 -26.26 22.52
C SER A 41 -27.99 -25.17 21.49
N TYR A 42 -27.04 -24.30 21.77
CA TYR A 42 -26.63 -23.25 20.82
C TYR A 42 -25.94 -23.85 19.59
N PHE A 43 -25.07 -24.82 19.78
CA PHE A 43 -24.40 -25.53 18.70
C PHE A 43 -25.38 -26.25 17.77
N VAL A 44 -26.40 -26.91 18.33
CA VAL A 44 -27.44 -27.58 17.54
C VAL A 44 -28.27 -26.55 16.73
N VAL A 45 -28.62 -25.42 17.31
CA VAL A 45 -29.36 -24.35 16.61
C VAL A 45 -28.53 -23.78 15.45
N VAL A 46 -27.27 -23.46 15.68
CA VAL A 46 -26.35 -22.96 14.62
C VAL A 46 -26.19 -24.00 13.51
N MET A 47 -26.03 -25.28 13.85
CA MET A 47 -25.91 -26.36 12.86
C MET A 47 -27.19 -26.53 12.03
N VAL A 48 -28.36 -26.39 12.62
CA VAL A 48 -29.64 -26.43 11.89
C VAL A 48 -29.77 -25.25 10.92
N PHE A 49 -29.46 -24.03 11.36
CA PHE A 49 -29.46 -22.86 10.47
C PHE A 49 -28.48 -23.02 9.31
N PHE A 50 -27.28 -23.55 9.58
CA PHE A 50 -26.27 -23.80 8.55
C PHE A 50 -26.75 -24.82 7.51
N HIS A 51 -27.39 -25.90 7.93
CA HIS A 51 -27.94 -26.91 7.01
C HIS A 51 -29.11 -26.35 6.18
N VAL A 52 -29.98 -25.57 6.80
CA VAL A 52 -31.07 -24.90 6.06
C VAL A 52 -30.52 -23.90 5.03
N TYR A 53 -29.49 -23.17 5.38
CA TYR A 53 -28.80 -22.29 4.45
C TYR A 53 -28.21 -23.04 3.26
N ILE A 54 -27.48 -24.13 3.50
CA ILE A 54 -26.88 -24.94 2.43
C ILE A 54 -27.97 -25.54 1.51
N ILE A 55 -29.07 -26.03 2.07
CA ILE A 55 -30.18 -26.58 1.28
C ILE A 55 -30.78 -25.50 0.36
N ASN A 56 -30.95 -24.27 0.86
CA ASN A 56 -31.46 -23.15 0.06
C ASN A 56 -30.48 -22.76 -1.06
N VAL A 57 -29.17 -22.75 -0.80
CA VAL A 57 -28.15 -22.48 -1.82
C VAL A 57 -28.14 -23.55 -2.90
N ILE A 58 -28.23 -24.84 -2.52
CA ILE A 58 -28.33 -25.95 -3.46
C ILE A 58 -29.59 -25.85 -4.30
N ALA A 59 -30.75 -25.54 -3.68
CA ALA A 59 -32.02 -25.36 -4.39
C ALA A 59 -31.94 -24.20 -5.40
N LEU A 60 -31.30 -23.09 -5.04
CA LEU A 60 -31.08 -21.95 -5.92
C LEU A 60 -30.17 -22.30 -7.12
N LEU A 61 -29.12 -23.06 -6.88
CA LEU A 61 -28.23 -23.55 -7.94
C LEU A 61 -28.94 -24.49 -8.92
N PHE A 62 -29.81 -25.40 -8.40
CA PHE A 62 -30.66 -26.26 -9.23
C PHE A 62 -31.68 -25.44 -10.02
N TYR A 63 -32.29 -24.41 -9.41
CA TYR A 63 -33.21 -23.53 -10.09
C TYR A 63 -32.57 -22.78 -11.24
N VAL A 64 -31.39 -22.19 -11.01
CA VAL A 64 -30.61 -21.49 -12.05
C VAL A 64 -30.19 -22.46 -13.16
N HIS A 65 -29.72 -23.65 -12.81
CA HIS A 65 -29.34 -24.68 -13.80
C HIS A 65 -30.54 -25.15 -14.65
N TYR A 66 -31.69 -25.32 -14.02
CA TYR A 66 -32.92 -25.73 -14.72
C TYR A 66 -33.52 -24.62 -15.57
N SER A 67 -33.44 -23.36 -15.11
CA SER A 67 -33.92 -22.19 -15.88
C SER A 67 -33.07 -21.87 -17.10
N SER A 68 -31.76 -22.23 -17.07
CA SER A 68 -30.85 -22.04 -18.22
C SER A 68 -30.98 -23.13 -19.28
N GLY A 69 -31.77 -24.18 -19.05
CA GLY A 69 -31.91 -25.34 -19.94
C GLY A 69 -33.16 -25.38 -20.80
N GLN A 70 -34.04 -24.38 -20.77
CA GLN A 70 -35.21 -24.31 -21.64
C GLN A 70 -34.92 -23.44 -22.88
N GLU A 71 -34.21 -23.98 -23.84
CA GLU A 71 -34.33 -23.60 -25.24
C GLU A 71 -35.51 -24.37 -25.83
N ASP A 72 -36.49 -23.64 -26.34
CA ASP A 72 -37.70 -24.15 -26.99
C ASP A 72 -37.35 -24.96 -28.27
N PRO A 73 -37.72 -26.26 -28.33
CA PRO A 73 -37.63 -27.01 -29.57
C PRO A 73 -39.04 -27.07 -30.22
N ASN A 74 -39.48 -25.99 -30.91
CA ASN A 74 -40.59 -26.13 -31.84
C ASN A 74 -40.66 -24.98 -32.83
N ARG A 75 -40.05 -25.15 -33.98
CA ARG A 75 -40.49 -24.54 -35.24
C ARG A 75 -39.99 -25.35 -36.43
N ASN A 76 -40.59 -26.52 -36.60
CA ASN A 76 -40.71 -27.17 -37.89
C ASN A 76 -42.16 -27.14 -38.31
N GLY A 77 -42.45 -26.69 -39.54
CA GLY A 77 -43.76 -26.73 -40.12
C GLY A 77 -43.81 -26.14 -41.49
N ASP A 78 -43.47 -26.96 -42.48
CA ASP A 78 -44.12 -27.15 -43.77
C ASP A 78 -44.05 -26.08 -44.86
N ALA A 79 -43.33 -26.47 -45.94
CA ALA A 79 -43.64 -26.06 -47.31
C ALA A 79 -44.85 -26.87 -47.88
N PRO A 80 -45.62 -26.42 -48.89
CA PRO A 80 -45.17 -26.79 -50.24
C PRO A 80 -45.50 -25.82 -51.42
N GLY A 81 -44.69 -25.86 -52.46
CA GLY A 81 -45.03 -26.08 -53.82
C GLY A 81 -45.54 -24.93 -54.71
N GLY A 82 -44.85 -24.72 -55.84
CA GLY A 82 -45.52 -24.33 -57.06
C GLY A 82 -44.93 -23.20 -57.90
N GLY A 83 -44.06 -23.49 -58.84
CA GLY A 83 -44.23 -23.17 -60.24
C GLY A 83 -43.93 -21.78 -60.81
N GLY A 84 -42.89 -21.69 -61.65
CA GLY A 84 -43.01 -21.13 -62.95
C GLY A 84 -42.56 -19.70 -63.24
N GLY A 85 -41.56 -19.53 -64.09
CA GLY A 85 -41.52 -18.52 -65.11
C GLY A 85 -40.53 -17.39 -65.04
N GLY A 86 -39.50 -17.46 -65.75
CA GLY A 86 -38.68 -16.60 -66.60
C GLY A 86 -38.66 -15.08 -66.42
N GLY A 87 -37.48 -14.52 -66.51
CA GLY A 87 -37.27 -13.11 -66.81
C GLY A 87 -35.93 -12.56 -66.34
N ASP A 88 -34.98 -12.56 -67.22
CA ASP A 88 -33.71 -11.85 -67.16
C ASP A 88 -33.91 -10.36 -66.82
N GLN A 89 -33.23 -9.87 -65.81
CA GLN A 89 -32.72 -8.50 -65.80
C GLN A 89 -31.56 -8.36 -64.81
N HIS A 90 -30.43 -7.97 -65.36
CA HIS A 90 -29.24 -7.52 -64.66
C HIS A 90 -29.57 -6.36 -63.70
N GLN A 91 -29.44 -6.59 -62.41
CA GLN A 91 -29.21 -5.53 -61.45
C GLN A 91 -28.00 -5.85 -60.58
N ARG A 92 -27.01 -4.97 -60.68
CA ARG A 92 -25.81 -4.95 -59.83
C ARG A 92 -26.23 -5.04 -58.35
N SER A 93 -25.93 -6.13 -57.71
CA SER A 93 -26.00 -6.25 -56.28
C SER A 93 -24.87 -5.41 -55.66
N GLU A 94 -25.21 -4.31 -55.00
CA GLU A 94 -24.37 -3.68 -53.98
C GLU A 94 -24.05 -4.75 -52.93
N ALA A 95 -22.75 -5.09 -52.84
CA ALA A 95 -22.24 -5.91 -51.77
C ALA A 95 -22.52 -5.21 -50.46
N GLN A 96 -23.48 -5.73 -49.70
CA GLN A 96 -23.65 -5.40 -48.29
C GLN A 96 -22.33 -5.68 -47.61
N ARG A 97 -21.64 -4.59 -47.16
CA ARG A 97 -20.55 -4.71 -46.19
C ARG A 97 -21.08 -5.47 -44.99
N PRO A 98 -20.36 -6.51 -44.54
CA PRO A 98 -20.68 -7.10 -43.23
C PRO A 98 -20.66 -6.01 -42.20
N PRO A 99 -21.54 -6.08 -41.15
CA PRO A 99 -21.51 -5.14 -40.04
C PRO A 99 -20.08 -5.09 -39.48
N PRO A 100 -19.60 -3.92 -39.06
CA PRO A 100 -18.26 -3.83 -38.53
C PRO A 100 -18.13 -4.86 -37.41
N SER A 101 -17.21 -5.81 -37.63
CA SER A 101 -16.81 -6.76 -36.59
C SER A 101 -16.51 -5.93 -35.32
N LYS A 102 -17.10 -6.35 -34.21
CA LYS A 102 -16.73 -5.83 -32.87
C LYS A 102 -15.20 -5.70 -32.85
N PRO A 103 -14.65 -4.57 -32.42
CA PRO A 103 -13.22 -4.41 -32.43
C PRO A 103 -12.61 -5.57 -31.63
N ASP A 104 -11.71 -6.29 -32.27
CA ASP A 104 -10.86 -7.34 -31.68
C ASP A 104 -9.92 -6.74 -30.61
N PHE A 105 -10.47 -6.17 -29.55
CA PHE A 105 -9.74 -5.60 -28.41
C PHE A 105 -9.59 -6.57 -27.25
N VAL A 106 -9.95 -7.83 -27.43
CA VAL A 106 -9.68 -8.89 -26.46
C VAL A 106 -8.53 -9.74 -26.93
N ARG A 107 -7.36 -9.15 -27.13
CA ARG A 107 -6.13 -9.90 -26.89
C ARG A 107 -5.93 -9.93 -25.39
N ASP A 108 -5.85 -11.12 -24.82
CA ASP A 108 -5.45 -11.34 -23.43
C ASP A 108 -4.14 -10.59 -23.16
N VAL A 109 -4.24 -9.36 -22.64
CA VAL A 109 -3.08 -8.59 -22.21
C VAL A 109 -2.68 -9.15 -20.86
N SER A 110 -1.74 -10.08 -20.87
CA SER A 110 -1.13 -10.58 -19.65
C SER A 110 -0.03 -9.63 -19.21
N LEU A 111 -0.01 -9.31 -17.92
CA LEU A 111 1.06 -8.54 -17.30
C LEU A 111 2.30 -9.42 -17.17
N THR A 112 3.33 -9.12 -17.95
CA THR A 112 4.61 -9.81 -17.82
C THR A 112 5.25 -9.47 -16.48
N ARG A 113 5.54 -10.50 -15.67
CA ARG A 113 6.25 -10.35 -14.40
C ARG A 113 7.67 -10.91 -14.53
N ILE A 114 8.65 -10.17 -14.04
CA ILE A 114 10.03 -10.65 -13.96
C ILE A 114 10.11 -11.58 -12.75
N GLU A 115 10.61 -12.77 -12.95
CA GLU A 115 10.75 -13.74 -11.87
C GLU A 115 12.06 -13.57 -11.11
N GLY A 116 12.00 -13.76 -9.80
CA GLY A 116 13.16 -13.88 -8.93
C GLY A 116 13.53 -15.37 -8.79
N ILE A 117 14.78 -15.71 -9.06
CA ILE A 117 15.27 -17.10 -8.93
C ILE A 117 15.78 -17.34 -7.51
N ARG A 118 16.63 -16.46 -7.03
CA ARG A 118 17.20 -16.46 -5.66
C ARG A 118 17.81 -15.11 -5.36
N VAL A 119 17.93 -14.79 -4.10
CA VAL A 119 18.66 -13.58 -3.65
C VAL A 119 20.12 -13.63 -4.16
N GLY A 120 20.60 -12.52 -4.66
CA GLY A 120 21.94 -12.37 -5.26
C GLY A 120 22.03 -12.87 -6.71
N HIS A 121 20.96 -13.43 -7.31
CA HIS A 121 20.97 -13.80 -8.73
C HIS A 121 21.07 -12.55 -9.62
N VAL A 122 21.93 -12.59 -10.63
CA VAL A 122 22.15 -11.49 -11.57
C VAL A 122 21.60 -11.88 -12.94
N GLN A 123 20.72 -11.05 -13.47
CA GLN A 123 20.17 -11.15 -14.82
C GLN A 123 20.75 -10.02 -15.69
N LYS A 124 21.01 -10.32 -16.96
CA LYS A 124 21.45 -9.31 -17.93
C LYS A 124 20.24 -8.74 -18.67
N VAL A 125 20.09 -7.41 -18.64
CA VAL A 125 18.98 -6.71 -19.28
C VAL A 125 19.52 -5.62 -20.23
N SER A 126 18.94 -5.53 -21.43
CA SER A 126 19.30 -4.50 -22.41
C SER A 126 18.25 -3.38 -22.35
N LEU A 127 18.59 -2.30 -21.65
CA LEU A 127 17.68 -1.16 -21.42
C LEU A 127 18.00 0.03 -22.34
N VAL A 128 19.24 0.13 -22.77
CA VAL A 128 19.73 1.15 -23.70
C VAL A 128 20.43 0.42 -24.86
N PRO A 129 20.23 0.84 -26.11
CA PRO A 129 20.93 0.24 -27.24
C PRO A 129 22.46 0.19 -27.02
N GLY A 130 23.06 -0.97 -27.23
CA GLY A 130 24.50 -1.17 -27.06
C GLY A 130 25.01 -1.27 -25.63
N LYS A 131 24.14 -1.16 -24.61
CA LYS A 131 24.52 -1.28 -23.21
C LYS A 131 23.73 -2.38 -22.51
N VAL A 132 24.44 -3.30 -21.88
CA VAL A 132 23.87 -4.34 -21.02
C VAL A 132 23.98 -3.90 -19.57
N HIS A 133 22.88 -3.98 -18.85
CA HIS A 133 22.84 -3.69 -17.41
C HIS A 133 22.72 -5.02 -16.65
N GLU A 134 23.27 -5.06 -15.47
CA GLU A 134 23.09 -6.14 -14.52
C GLU A 134 21.94 -5.81 -13.58
N MET A 135 20.96 -6.68 -13.48
CA MET A 135 19.85 -6.61 -12.55
C MET A 135 20.00 -7.71 -11.53
N ARG A 136 20.19 -7.33 -10.27
CA ARG A 136 20.40 -8.25 -9.16
C ARG A 136 19.16 -8.37 -8.31
N THR A 137 18.73 -9.59 -8.00
CA THR A 137 17.65 -9.86 -7.04
C THR A 137 18.13 -9.58 -5.63
N LEU A 138 17.48 -8.66 -4.93
CA LEU A 138 17.77 -8.31 -3.54
C LEU A 138 16.90 -9.06 -2.54
N SER A 139 15.65 -9.34 -2.91
CA SER A 139 14.66 -10.04 -2.09
C SER A 139 13.68 -10.81 -2.98
N LEU A 140 13.07 -11.86 -2.44
CA LEU A 140 11.99 -12.59 -3.09
C LEU A 140 10.61 -12.23 -2.51
N LYS A 141 10.60 -11.62 -1.31
CA LYS A 141 9.41 -11.11 -0.63
C LYS A 141 9.74 -9.74 0.02
N PRO A 142 9.35 -8.64 -0.59
CA PRO A 142 8.77 -8.50 -1.93
C PRO A 142 9.78 -8.88 -3.01
N LEU A 143 9.28 -9.14 -4.21
CA LEU A 143 10.17 -9.38 -5.34
C LEU A 143 10.85 -8.06 -5.75
N LEU A 144 12.11 -7.92 -5.34
CA LEU A 144 12.89 -6.68 -5.38
C LEU A 144 14.21 -6.85 -6.14
N PHE A 145 14.52 -5.89 -7.01
CA PHE A 145 15.75 -5.87 -7.81
C PHE A 145 16.48 -4.55 -7.71
N GLU A 146 17.81 -4.59 -7.83
CA GLU A 146 18.64 -3.41 -8.05
C GLU A 146 19.28 -3.43 -9.44
N ILE A 147 19.47 -2.25 -10.03
CA ILE A 147 20.06 -2.08 -11.36
C ILE A 147 21.08 -0.93 -11.29
N PRO A 148 22.34 -1.22 -11.05
CA PRO A 148 23.39 -0.22 -11.03
C PRO A 148 23.55 0.47 -12.40
N GLY A 149 23.80 1.78 -12.38
CA GLY A 149 24.03 2.56 -13.59
C GLY A 149 22.85 2.62 -14.56
N PHE A 150 21.62 2.52 -14.03
CA PHE A 150 20.38 2.70 -14.77
C PHE A 150 20.29 4.10 -15.40
N LEU A 151 20.63 5.12 -14.62
CA LEU A 151 20.79 6.51 -15.08
C LEU A 151 22.27 6.88 -15.16
N SER A 152 22.62 7.68 -16.15
CA SER A 152 23.93 8.34 -16.19
C SER A 152 23.99 9.48 -15.18
N GLU A 153 25.21 9.97 -14.90
CA GLU A 153 25.39 11.13 -14.03
C GLU A 153 24.75 12.40 -14.59
N ASP A 154 24.79 12.56 -15.92
CA ASP A 154 24.20 13.70 -16.61
C ASP A 154 22.66 13.64 -16.55
N GLU A 155 22.08 12.46 -16.74
CA GLU A 155 20.63 12.27 -16.59
C GLU A 155 20.17 12.59 -15.16
N CYS A 156 20.88 12.13 -14.14
CA CYS A 156 20.60 12.48 -12.75
C CYS A 156 20.65 13.99 -12.53
N ARG A 157 21.67 14.66 -13.07
CA ARG A 157 21.81 16.12 -12.95
C ARG A 157 20.66 16.86 -13.62
N VAL A 158 20.30 16.46 -14.84
CA VAL A 158 19.19 17.07 -15.58
C VAL A 158 17.86 16.92 -14.84
N VAL A 159 17.55 15.73 -14.33
CA VAL A 159 16.33 15.49 -13.55
C VAL A 159 16.25 16.39 -12.32
N MET A 160 17.36 16.50 -11.56
CA MET A 160 17.41 17.40 -10.39
C MET A 160 17.25 18.86 -10.77
N GLN A 161 17.87 19.32 -11.89
CA GLN A 161 17.74 20.69 -12.37
C GLN A 161 16.31 21.00 -12.81
N LEU A 162 15.65 20.11 -13.56
CA LEU A 162 14.26 20.26 -13.96
C LEU A 162 13.32 20.35 -12.76
N ALA A 163 13.56 19.52 -11.75
CA ALA A 163 12.79 19.57 -10.51
C ALA A 163 12.99 20.89 -9.75
N GLN A 164 14.21 21.42 -9.71
CA GLN A 164 14.49 22.71 -9.09
C GLN A 164 13.84 23.87 -9.87
N LEU A 165 13.87 23.82 -11.20
CA LEU A 165 13.24 24.83 -12.06
C LEU A 165 11.72 24.85 -11.92
N LYS A 166 11.09 23.67 -11.82
CA LYS A 166 9.63 23.57 -11.60
C LYS A 166 9.24 24.03 -10.18
N GLY A 167 10.14 23.92 -9.22
CA GLY A 167 9.88 24.19 -7.81
C GLY A 167 9.53 22.92 -7.04
N LEU A 168 9.94 22.90 -5.77
CA LEU A 168 9.71 21.78 -4.85
C LEU A 168 8.74 22.22 -3.76
N MET A 169 7.66 21.51 -3.60
CA MET A 169 6.66 21.70 -2.54
C MET A 169 6.97 20.81 -1.35
N GLU A 170 6.58 21.22 -0.14
CA GLU A 170 6.63 20.36 1.04
C GLU A 170 5.75 19.13 0.80
N SER A 171 6.30 17.94 1.13
CA SER A 171 5.52 16.71 1.11
C SER A 171 4.76 16.62 2.42
N GLN A 172 3.55 17.15 2.45
CA GLN A 172 2.65 17.01 3.59
C GLN A 172 1.72 15.84 3.31
N LEU A 173 1.63 14.91 4.24
CA LEU A 173 0.57 13.95 4.29
C LEU A 173 -0.61 14.65 4.96
N MET A 174 -1.59 15.05 4.17
CA MET A 174 -2.88 15.47 4.70
C MET A 174 -3.69 14.19 4.95
N VAL A 175 -4.29 14.07 6.12
CA VAL A 175 -5.32 13.05 6.35
C VAL A 175 -6.40 13.30 5.31
N GLN A 176 -6.78 12.28 4.56
CA GLN A 176 -7.82 12.42 3.54
C GLN A 176 -9.09 12.94 4.20
N GLU A 177 -9.62 14.07 3.72
CA GLU A 177 -10.91 14.60 4.16
C GLU A 177 -12.01 13.53 4.07
N GLY A 178 -11.87 12.54 3.17
CA GLY A 178 -12.78 11.42 3.04
C GLY A 178 -12.72 10.38 4.17
N GLN A 179 -11.64 10.27 4.94
CA GLN A 179 -11.60 9.32 6.06
C GLN A 179 -12.44 9.78 7.25
N GLU A 180 -12.54 11.09 7.49
CA GLU A 180 -13.47 11.61 8.49
C GLU A 180 -14.94 11.48 8.05
N GLU A 181 -15.22 11.63 6.76
CA GLU A 181 -16.55 11.37 6.21
C GLU A 181 -16.90 9.89 6.25
N LEU A 182 -15.95 8.99 5.96
CA LEU A 182 -16.13 7.55 6.07
C LEU A 182 -16.43 7.12 7.51
N ALA A 183 -15.69 7.65 8.48
CA ALA A 183 -15.96 7.38 9.89
C ALA A 183 -17.35 7.89 10.33
N LYS A 184 -17.81 9.00 9.72
CA LYS A 184 -19.18 9.52 9.93
C LYS A 184 -20.25 8.69 9.20
N GLU A 185 -19.94 8.17 8.00
CA GLU A 185 -20.87 7.29 7.26
C GLU A 185 -21.03 5.92 7.92
N LEU A 186 -19.98 5.41 8.58
CA LEU A 186 -20.06 4.14 9.30
C LEU A 186 -20.84 4.26 10.62
N ASP A 187 -21.18 5.50 11.05
CA ASP A 187 -21.95 5.81 12.27
C ASP A 187 -21.51 4.99 13.50
N LEU A 188 -20.17 4.75 13.60
CA LEU A 188 -19.59 3.98 14.69
C LEU A 188 -19.62 4.79 15.97
N THR A 189 -20.15 4.21 17.00
CA THR A 189 -20.13 4.78 18.36
C THR A 189 -18.71 4.71 18.94
N PRO A 190 -18.36 5.58 19.92
CA PRO A 190 -17.08 5.47 20.63
C PRO A 190 -16.84 4.09 21.23
N GLU A 191 -17.90 3.41 21.67
CA GLU A 191 -17.86 2.05 22.21
C GLU A 191 -17.47 1.01 21.14
N GLU A 192 -18.01 1.14 19.93
CA GLU A 192 -17.67 0.26 18.84
C GLU A 192 -16.22 0.47 18.38
N ILE A 193 -15.78 1.73 18.31
CA ILE A 193 -14.37 2.05 18.00
C ILE A 193 -13.45 1.51 19.10
N PHE A 194 -13.81 1.69 20.36
CA PHE A 194 -13.04 1.16 21.50
C PHE A 194 -12.88 -0.37 21.38
N ASN A 195 -13.97 -1.09 21.16
CA ASN A 195 -13.96 -2.56 21.03
C ASN A 195 -13.18 -3.05 19.81
N LEU A 196 -13.07 -2.25 18.74
CA LEU A 196 -12.24 -2.57 17.57
C LEU A 196 -10.75 -2.35 17.85
N LEU A 197 -10.41 -1.39 18.71
CA LEU A 197 -9.04 -1.09 19.11
C LEU A 197 -8.53 -2.02 20.21
N ASP A 198 -9.41 -2.52 21.07
CA ASP A 198 -9.10 -3.45 22.16
C ASP A 198 -8.85 -4.87 21.59
N ILE A 199 -7.62 -5.12 21.18
CA ILE A 199 -7.22 -6.36 20.49
C ILE A 199 -7.25 -7.56 21.42
N ASN A 200 -6.85 -7.36 22.68
CA ASN A 200 -6.76 -8.40 23.69
C ASN A 200 -8.07 -8.60 24.47
N GLN A 201 -9.07 -7.72 24.27
CA GLN A 201 -10.39 -7.75 24.89
C GLN A 201 -10.35 -7.69 26.41
N ASP A 202 -9.42 -6.93 26.98
CA ASP A 202 -9.29 -6.75 28.44
C ASP A 202 -10.11 -5.54 28.97
N GLY A 203 -10.73 -4.78 28.09
CA GLY A 203 -11.57 -3.63 28.43
C GLY A 203 -10.76 -2.36 28.70
N GLN A 204 -9.48 -2.33 28.32
CA GLN A 204 -8.59 -1.19 28.41
C GLN A 204 -7.75 -1.06 27.14
N LEU A 205 -7.48 0.16 26.68
CA LEU A 205 -6.62 0.39 25.53
C LEU A 205 -5.19 0.70 25.99
N GLN A 206 -4.29 -0.17 25.60
CA GLN A 206 -2.86 0.06 25.72
C GLN A 206 -2.36 0.97 24.60
N LEU A 207 -1.25 1.67 24.84
CA LEU A 207 -0.63 2.56 23.83
C LEU A 207 -0.34 1.84 22.51
N HIS A 208 0.09 0.57 22.56
CA HIS A 208 0.42 -0.19 21.36
C HIS A 208 -0.83 -0.52 20.52
N GLU A 209 -1.98 -0.77 21.14
CA GLU A 209 -3.25 -1.04 20.45
C GLU A 209 -3.72 0.19 19.69
N ILE A 210 -3.65 1.37 20.32
CA ILE A 210 -3.96 2.63 19.65
C ILE A 210 -2.95 2.90 18.52
N LEU A 211 -1.67 2.67 18.76
CA LEU A 211 -0.64 2.90 17.75
C LEU A 211 -0.78 1.95 16.56
N THR A 212 -1.20 0.73 16.74
CA THR A 212 -1.38 -0.23 15.64
C THR A 212 -2.40 0.27 14.63
N HIS A 213 -3.51 0.86 15.10
CA HIS A 213 -4.62 1.28 14.24
C HIS A 213 -4.69 2.79 13.95
N SER A 214 -3.96 3.62 14.73
CA SER A 214 -4.05 5.08 14.63
C SER A 214 -2.68 5.75 14.55
N ARG A 215 -1.74 5.13 13.83
CA ARG A 215 -0.35 5.57 13.70
C ARG A 215 -0.19 6.98 13.22
N VAL A 216 -1.01 7.35 12.26
CA VAL A 216 -0.91 8.62 11.56
C VAL A 216 -2.17 9.39 11.79
N ARG A 217 -2.02 10.58 12.35
CA ARG A 217 -3.12 11.53 12.46
C ARG A 217 -2.62 12.92 12.09
N ASP A 218 -3.34 13.59 11.22
CA ASP A 218 -2.99 14.94 10.73
C ASP A 218 -1.54 15.05 10.20
N GLY A 219 -1.05 13.97 9.53
CA GLY A 219 0.32 13.89 9.01
C GLY A 219 1.41 13.73 10.09
N ILE A 220 1.01 13.52 11.34
CA ILE A 220 1.92 13.34 12.48
C ILE A 220 2.09 11.85 12.74
N TRP A 221 3.34 11.46 12.94
CA TRP A 221 3.68 10.12 13.39
C TRP A 221 3.51 10.01 14.90
N LEU A 222 2.50 9.30 15.31
CA LEU A 222 2.22 9.07 16.73
C LEU A 222 3.24 8.09 17.31
N THR A 223 3.86 8.47 18.41
CA THR A 223 4.75 7.64 19.21
C THR A 223 4.19 7.48 20.63
N PRO A 224 4.63 6.49 21.41
CA PRO A 224 4.20 6.36 22.81
C PRO A 224 4.36 7.64 23.62
N GLU A 225 5.45 8.39 23.39
CA GLU A 225 5.71 9.65 24.11
C GLU A 225 4.70 10.73 23.71
N ILE A 226 4.39 10.85 22.41
CA ILE A 226 3.39 11.82 21.92
C ILE A 226 2.02 11.49 22.48
N LEU A 227 1.63 10.21 22.48
CA LEU A 227 0.34 9.80 23.05
C LEU A 227 0.24 10.11 24.54
N ARG A 228 1.29 9.85 25.33
CA ARG A 228 1.30 10.24 26.76
C ARG A 228 1.17 11.75 26.92
N GLU A 229 1.90 12.55 26.13
CA GLU A 229 1.74 14.02 26.15
C GLU A 229 0.32 14.47 25.82
N ILE A 230 -0.37 13.75 24.93
CA ILE A 230 -1.77 14.02 24.58
C ILE A 230 -2.69 13.64 25.75
N TYR A 231 -2.49 12.50 26.39
CA TYR A 231 -3.26 12.05 27.55
C TYR A 231 -3.14 13.06 28.69
N ASP A 232 -1.91 13.47 29.01
CA ASP A 232 -1.63 14.48 30.03
C ASP A 232 -2.27 15.83 29.69
N GLY A 233 -2.11 16.28 28.43
CA GLY A 233 -2.63 17.57 27.97
C GLY A 233 -4.14 17.66 27.92
N LEU A 234 -4.80 16.57 27.55
CA LEU A 234 -6.26 16.45 27.50
C LEU A 234 -6.86 15.95 28.82
N LYS A 235 -6.03 15.53 29.77
CA LYS A 235 -6.44 14.88 31.03
C LYS A 235 -7.32 13.65 30.74
N ALA A 236 -6.96 12.89 29.72
CA ALA A 236 -7.72 11.72 29.28
C ALA A 236 -7.50 10.54 30.22
N ASP A 237 -6.26 10.26 30.60
CA ASP A 237 -5.86 9.28 31.61
C ASP A 237 -6.02 9.93 32.99
N LYS A 238 -7.11 9.61 33.65
CA LYS A 238 -7.49 10.28 34.95
C LYS A 238 -6.84 9.64 36.14
N ASP A 239 -6.64 8.34 36.09
CA ASP A 239 -6.06 7.58 37.19
C ASP A 239 -4.54 7.46 37.08
N GLY A 240 -3.97 7.82 35.91
CA GLY A 240 -2.53 7.87 35.68
C GLY A 240 -1.89 6.50 35.49
N ASP A 241 -2.66 5.48 35.11
CA ASP A 241 -2.17 4.13 34.93
C ASP A 241 -1.53 3.90 33.54
N GLY A 242 -1.68 4.87 32.62
CA GLY A 242 -1.13 4.84 31.25
C GLY A 242 -1.95 4.01 30.26
N LEU A 243 -3.13 3.56 30.68
CA LEU A 243 -4.12 2.87 29.86
C LEU A 243 -5.32 3.80 29.62
N LEU A 244 -6.21 3.44 28.75
CA LEU A 244 -7.49 4.14 28.61
C LEU A 244 -8.65 3.17 28.79
N SER A 245 -9.44 3.40 29.81
CA SER A 245 -10.76 2.83 29.95
C SER A 245 -11.72 3.42 28.88
N LEU A 246 -12.85 2.78 28.65
CA LEU A 246 -13.86 3.30 27.73
C LEU A 246 -14.36 4.71 28.13
N GLU A 247 -14.45 5.00 29.43
CA GLU A 247 -14.87 6.33 29.90
C GLU A 247 -13.84 7.40 29.60
N GLU A 248 -12.57 7.07 29.69
CA GLU A 248 -11.46 7.96 29.36
C GLU A 248 -11.31 8.15 27.87
N PHE A 249 -11.45 7.06 27.09
CA PHE A 249 -11.42 7.12 25.64
C PHE A 249 -12.47 8.07 25.05
N ARG A 250 -13.67 8.12 25.64
CA ARG A 250 -14.73 9.06 25.23
C ARG A 250 -14.32 10.55 25.36
N LEU A 251 -13.31 10.87 26.15
CA LEU A 251 -12.79 12.23 26.28
C LEU A 251 -11.87 12.63 25.13
N LEU A 252 -11.35 11.66 24.38
CA LEU A 252 -10.48 11.87 23.22
C LEU A 252 -11.30 12.21 21.96
N SER A 253 -11.97 13.38 21.97
CA SER A 253 -12.63 13.85 20.76
C SER A 253 -11.63 14.33 19.72
N SER A 254 -11.96 14.15 18.43
CA SER A 254 -11.16 14.62 17.29
C SER A 254 -10.80 16.09 17.41
N ASP A 255 -11.79 16.93 17.77
CA ASP A 255 -11.59 18.37 17.91
C ASP A 255 -10.67 18.77 19.08
N ALA A 256 -10.73 18.03 20.19
CA ALA A 256 -9.84 18.26 21.32
C ALA A 256 -8.40 17.90 20.96
N PHE A 257 -8.22 16.79 20.26
CA PHE A 257 -6.94 16.32 19.76
C PHE A 257 -6.31 17.34 18.78
N GLN A 258 -7.05 17.78 17.76
CA GLN A 258 -6.57 18.77 16.79
C GLN A 258 -6.18 20.09 17.47
N ARG A 259 -7.03 20.61 18.36
CA ARG A 259 -6.71 21.83 19.11
C ARG A 259 -5.46 21.70 19.96
N PHE A 260 -5.26 20.55 20.60
CA PHE A 260 -4.06 20.27 21.38
C PHE A 260 -2.80 20.29 20.47
N LEU A 261 -2.84 19.62 19.32
CA LEU A 261 -1.73 19.59 18.38
C LEU A 261 -1.39 20.98 17.82
N LEU A 262 -2.41 21.77 17.49
CA LEU A 262 -2.23 23.15 17.02
C LEU A 262 -1.56 24.03 18.08
N GLN A 263 -1.97 23.91 19.35
CA GLN A 263 -1.38 24.68 20.46
C GLN A 263 0.07 24.25 20.78
N ARG A 264 0.33 22.94 20.72
CA ARG A 264 1.65 22.38 20.99
C ARG A 264 2.66 22.70 19.90
N GLY A 265 2.22 22.82 18.67
CA GLY A 265 3.06 22.86 17.48
C GLY A 265 3.68 21.50 17.14
N VAL A 266 3.99 21.29 15.87
CA VAL A 266 4.54 20.03 15.37
C VAL A 266 5.96 20.25 14.85
N LYS A 267 6.90 19.45 15.35
CA LYS A 267 8.28 19.44 14.86
C LYS A 267 8.38 18.60 13.58
N ARG A 268 9.22 19.00 12.63
CA ARG A 268 9.47 18.22 11.39
C ARG A 268 9.89 16.76 11.63
N SER A 269 10.53 16.48 12.76
CA SER A 269 10.89 15.13 13.18
C SER A 269 9.72 14.26 13.63
N GLN A 270 8.56 14.85 13.80
CA GLN A 270 7.31 14.18 14.21
C GLN A 270 6.37 13.97 13.02
N LEU A 271 6.75 14.43 11.83
CA LEU A 271 5.99 14.19 10.61
C LEU A 271 6.18 12.75 10.14
N VAL A 272 5.16 12.18 9.53
CA VAL A 272 5.25 10.87 8.84
C VAL A 272 6.30 10.94 7.72
N ARG A 273 6.32 12.05 7.01
CA ARG A 273 7.25 12.32 5.92
C ARG A 273 7.81 13.74 6.04
N ASN A 274 9.12 13.86 6.04
CA ASN A 274 9.83 15.14 6.01
C ASN A 274 10.66 15.24 4.73
N SER A 275 10.07 15.75 3.65
CA SER A 275 10.70 15.91 2.35
C SER A 275 10.02 17.00 1.54
N ARG A 276 10.60 17.34 0.39
CA ARG A 276 10.00 18.17 -0.66
C ARG A 276 9.92 17.41 -1.95
N HIS A 277 8.91 17.64 -2.77
CA HIS A 277 8.74 16.94 -4.04
C HIS A 277 8.21 17.85 -5.14
N THR A 278 8.32 17.35 -6.36
CA THR A 278 7.65 17.88 -7.55
C THR A 278 7.43 16.74 -8.55
N TRP A 279 6.49 16.96 -9.46
CA TRP A 279 6.17 16.02 -10.52
C TRP A 279 6.72 16.49 -11.85
N LEU A 280 7.35 15.61 -12.61
CA LEU A 280 7.89 15.89 -13.95
C LEU A 280 7.16 15.04 -14.99
N TYR A 281 6.42 15.71 -15.86
CA TYR A 281 5.73 15.04 -16.96
C TYR A 281 6.72 14.40 -17.94
N GLN A 282 6.35 13.20 -18.47
CA GLN A 282 7.22 12.38 -19.32
C GLN A 282 6.63 12.11 -20.72
N GLY A 283 5.57 12.81 -21.09
CA GLY A 283 4.90 12.66 -22.37
C GLY A 283 5.54 13.43 -23.51
N LYS A 284 4.75 13.60 -24.57
CA LYS A 284 5.12 14.37 -25.77
C LYS A 284 5.39 15.83 -25.37
N GLY A 285 6.47 16.41 -25.85
CA GLY A 285 6.86 17.77 -25.50
C GLY A 285 7.72 17.89 -24.23
N SER A 286 7.83 16.85 -23.39
CA SER A 286 8.72 16.87 -22.23
C SER A 286 10.19 16.78 -22.64
N HIS A 287 11.10 17.09 -21.69
CA HIS A 287 12.54 17.02 -21.91
C HIS A 287 12.96 15.61 -22.35
N GLN A 288 13.87 15.49 -23.32
CA GLN A 288 14.30 14.21 -23.92
C GLN A 288 14.78 13.18 -22.86
N VAL A 289 15.49 13.64 -21.83
CA VAL A 289 15.95 12.75 -20.72
C VAL A 289 14.77 12.08 -20.04
N LEU A 290 13.67 12.80 -19.80
CA LEU A 290 12.48 12.26 -19.16
C LEU A 290 11.79 11.20 -20.03
N GLN A 291 11.72 11.45 -21.35
CA GLN A 291 11.17 10.50 -22.32
C GLN A 291 12.04 9.23 -22.40
N GLU A 292 13.38 9.37 -22.42
CA GLU A 292 14.29 8.22 -22.45
C GLU A 292 14.23 7.39 -21.15
N ILE A 293 14.07 8.03 -20.00
CA ILE A 293 13.84 7.33 -18.72
C ILE A 293 12.54 6.50 -18.82
N LYS A 294 11.43 7.09 -19.31
CA LYS A 294 10.15 6.38 -19.50
C LYS A 294 10.31 5.19 -20.44
N LYS A 295 10.93 5.36 -21.61
CA LYS A 295 11.20 4.26 -22.55
C LYS A 295 12.03 3.14 -21.93
N ARG A 296 13.00 3.50 -21.09
CA ARG A 296 13.87 2.55 -20.38
C ARG A 296 13.09 1.75 -19.34
N VAL A 297 12.17 2.40 -18.63
CA VAL A 297 11.23 1.74 -17.70
C VAL A 297 10.30 0.79 -18.43
N THR A 298 9.76 1.18 -19.60
CA THR A 298 8.93 0.30 -20.42
C THR A 298 9.69 -0.98 -20.86
N ARG A 299 10.97 -0.82 -21.26
CA ARG A 299 11.81 -1.99 -21.59
C ARG A 299 12.12 -2.86 -20.38
N LEU A 300 12.34 -2.24 -19.21
CA LEU A 300 12.60 -2.96 -17.95
C LEU A 300 11.37 -3.81 -17.56
N THR A 301 10.22 -3.19 -17.48
CA THR A 301 8.99 -3.82 -16.97
C THR A 301 8.39 -4.79 -17.98
N ARG A 302 8.72 -4.63 -19.28
CA ARG A 302 8.14 -5.40 -20.41
C ARG A 302 6.62 -5.25 -20.50
N LEU A 303 6.06 -4.24 -19.87
CA LEU A 303 4.64 -3.94 -19.94
C LEU A 303 4.29 -3.21 -21.23
N PRO A 304 3.04 -3.30 -21.70
CA PRO A 304 2.55 -2.51 -22.83
C PRO A 304 2.82 -1.01 -22.61
N SER A 305 3.31 -0.33 -23.66
CA SER A 305 3.61 1.11 -23.56
C SER A 305 2.40 1.92 -23.12
N ALA A 306 1.19 1.56 -23.56
CA ALA A 306 -0.05 2.21 -23.17
C ALA A 306 -0.28 2.20 -21.64
N ILE A 307 0.12 1.13 -20.92
CA ILE A 307 0.03 1.09 -19.46
C ILE A 307 1.04 2.06 -18.84
N VAL A 308 2.29 2.06 -19.35
CA VAL A 308 3.35 2.92 -18.80
C VAL A 308 3.10 4.40 -19.12
N ASP A 309 2.54 4.70 -20.29
CA ASP A 309 2.23 6.05 -20.75
C ASP A 309 1.09 6.69 -19.94
N LEU A 310 0.10 5.90 -19.54
CA LEU A 310 -1.04 6.33 -18.73
C LEU A 310 -0.80 6.27 -17.23
N SER A 311 0.40 5.89 -16.82
CA SER A 311 0.80 5.87 -15.40
C SER A 311 1.29 7.23 -14.94
N GLU A 312 1.36 7.41 -13.62
CA GLU A 312 1.76 8.66 -12.96
C GLU A 312 3.04 9.26 -13.56
N PRO A 313 3.15 10.59 -13.60
CA PRO A 313 4.39 11.28 -13.95
C PRO A 313 5.57 10.88 -13.04
N LEU A 314 6.76 11.34 -13.35
CA LEU A 314 7.94 11.09 -12.52
C LEU A 314 7.91 12.02 -11.29
N GLN A 315 7.77 11.46 -10.09
CA GLN A 315 7.90 12.23 -8.85
C GLN A 315 9.37 12.37 -8.48
N VAL A 316 9.86 13.58 -8.31
CA VAL A 316 11.21 13.86 -7.79
C VAL A 316 11.10 14.35 -6.36
N VAL A 317 11.86 13.71 -5.46
CA VAL A 317 11.80 13.97 -4.02
C VAL A 317 13.19 14.34 -3.49
N ARG A 318 13.22 15.37 -2.65
CA ARG A 318 14.42 15.84 -1.96
C ARG A 318 14.24 15.74 -0.46
N TYR A 319 15.17 15.08 0.21
CA TYR A 319 15.30 14.99 1.66
C TYR A 319 16.54 15.75 2.10
N GLU A 320 16.38 16.68 3.01
CA GLU A 320 17.46 17.37 3.72
C GLU A 320 17.96 16.53 4.91
N GLU A 321 18.96 17.00 5.63
CA GLU A 321 19.34 16.42 6.92
C GLU A 321 18.11 16.36 7.87
N GLY A 322 17.91 15.20 8.51
CA GLY A 322 16.73 14.92 9.31
C GLY A 322 15.51 14.49 8.48
N GLY A 323 15.58 14.56 7.14
CA GLY A 323 14.54 14.09 6.25
C GLY A 323 14.39 12.58 6.30
N HIS A 324 13.15 12.12 6.28
CA HIS A 324 12.77 10.70 6.38
C HIS A 324 11.38 10.46 5.80
N TYR A 325 11.02 9.21 5.67
CA TYR A 325 9.65 8.77 5.40
C TYR A 325 9.44 7.43 6.10
N HIS A 326 8.50 7.39 7.05
CA HIS A 326 8.20 6.17 7.79
C HIS A 326 7.73 5.05 6.86
N ALA A 327 7.78 3.81 7.34
CA ALA A 327 7.42 2.66 6.53
C ALA A 327 5.94 2.73 6.12
N HIS A 328 5.69 2.46 4.84
CA HIS A 328 4.40 2.54 4.18
C HIS A 328 4.36 1.58 3.00
N HIS A 329 3.16 1.35 2.49
CA HIS A 329 2.96 0.73 1.18
C HIS A 329 2.69 1.81 0.13
N ASP A 330 3.13 1.61 -1.10
CA ASP A 330 2.83 2.53 -2.21
C ASP A 330 1.40 2.37 -2.74
N SER A 331 0.74 1.28 -2.37
CA SER A 331 -0.62 0.94 -2.81
C SER A 331 -1.41 0.34 -1.67
N GLY A 332 -2.73 0.54 -1.72
CA GLY A 332 -3.65 -0.04 -0.75
C GLY A 332 -4.18 -1.42 -1.17
N PRO A 333 -4.88 -2.09 -0.28
CA PRO A 333 -5.59 -3.32 -0.59
C PRO A 333 -6.66 -3.07 -1.65
N VAL A 334 -6.96 -4.11 -2.43
CA VAL A 334 -7.94 -4.07 -3.51
C VAL A 334 -9.29 -4.49 -2.98
N TYR A 335 -10.26 -3.58 -3.07
CA TYR A 335 -11.67 -3.89 -2.79
C TYR A 335 -12.50 -3.73 -4.06
N PRO A 336 -13.49 -4.59 -4.30
CA PRO A 336 -14.35 -4.51 -5.49
C PRO A 336 -15.05 -3.15 -5.63
N GLU A 337 -15.37 -2.51 -4.51
CA GLU A 337 -16.11 -1.25 -4.41
C GLU A 337 -15.23 -0.01 -4.64
N THR A 338 -13.89 -0.14 -4.55
CA THR A 338 -12.98 0.97 -4.74
C THR A 338 -12.53 1.10 -6.19
N ALA A 339 -12.47 2.33 -6.69
CA ALA A 339 -11.86 2.64 -7.97
C ALA A 339 -10.38 3.01 -7.78
N CYS A 340 -9.56 2.65 -8.76
CA CYS A 340 -8.21 3.18 -8.80
C CYS A 340 -8.23 4.65 -9.23
N THR A 341 -7.49 5.50 -8.54
CA THR A 341 -7.43 6.94 -8.81
C THR A 341 -7.21 7.23 -10.29
N HIS A 342 -6.31 6.50 -10.97
CA HIS A 342 -6.02 6.70 -12.39
C HIS A 342 -7.13 6.21 -13.33
N THR A 343 -8.01 5.31 -12.91
CA THR A 343 -9.11 4.74 -13.74
C THR A 343 -10.49 5.22 -13.33
N ARG A 344 -10.60 6.18 -12.40
CA ARG A 344 -11.89 6.68 -11.89
C ARG A 344 -12.85 7.14 -13.00
N LEU A 345 -12.32 7.74 -14.08
CA LEU A 345 -13.13 8.17 -15.22
C LEU A 345 -13.81 7.01 -15.95
N ALA A 346 -13.26 5.79 -15.85
CA ALA A 346 -13.84 4.59 -16.44
C ALA A 346 -14.84 3.87 -15.52
N ALA A 347 -14.97 4.30 -14.26
CA ALA A 347 -15.93 3.75 -13.33
C ALA A 347 -17.34 4.17 -13.74
N ASN A 348 -18.27 3.21 -13.85
CA ASN A 348 -19.68 3.48 -14.18
C ASN A 348 -20.50 3.97 -12.98
N THR A 349 -19.91 3.92 -11.80
CA THR A 349 -20.53 4.31 -10.53
C THR A 349 -19.65 5.34 -9.85
N SER A 350 -20.26 6.36 -9.26
CA SER A 350 -19.57 7.22 -8.31
C SER A 350 -19.20 6.36 -7.10
N THR A 351 -18.00 5.79 -7.13
CA THR A 351 -17.43 5.16 -5.95
C THR A 351 -16.97 6.27 -5.03
N PRO A 352 -17.44 6.32 -3.78
CA PRO A 352 -17.00 7.34 -2.83
C PRO A 352 -15.53 7.17 -2.45
N PHE A 353 -14.94 6.01 -2.74
CA PHE A 353 -13.59 5.68 -2.32
C PHE A 353 -12.68 5.42 -3.51
N GLU A 354 -11.53 6.05 -3.46
CA GLU A 354 -10.46 5.86 -4.43
C GLU A 354 -9.23 5.29 -3.72
N THR A 355 -8.50 4.42 -4.39
CA THR A 355 -7.23 3.88 -3.88
C THR A 355 -6.13 4.03 -4.92
N SER A 356 -4.91 4.14 -4.47
CA SER A 356 -3.74 4.04 -5.34
C SER A 356 -3.55 2.58 -5.79
N CYS A 357 -3.38 2.36 -7.09
CA CYS A 357 -3.13 1.04 -7.66
C CYS A 357 -1.76 1.00 -8.35
N ARG A 358 -0.73 1.40 -7.64
CA ARG A 358 0.66 1.37 -8.10
C ARG A 358 1.15 -0.07 -8.12
N TYR A 359 1.07 -0.72 -9.29
CA TYR A 359 1.47 -2.12 -9.49
C TYR A 359 2.98 -2.33 -9.31
N ILE A 360 3.77 -1.40 -9.86
CA ILE A 360 5.24 -1.43 -9.79
C ILE A 360 5.75 -0.08 -9.31
N THR A 361 6.77 -0.10 -8.45
CA THR A 361 7.58 1.05 -8.10
C THR A 361 8.98 0.91 -8.69
N VAL A 362 9.46 1.94 -9.39
CA VAL A 362 10.85 2.08 -9.83
C VAL A 362 11.41 3.34 -9.18
N LEU A 363 12.28 3.14 -8.21
CA LEU A 363 12.96 4.20 -7.45
C LEU A 363 14.34 4.44 -8.03
N PHE A 364 14.65 5.68 -8.40
CA PHE A 364 15.96 6.09 -8.88
C PHE A 364 16.68 6.92 -7.82
N TYR A 365 17.94 6.58 -7.52
CA TYR A 365 18.79 7.42 -6.71
C TYR A 365 19.53 8.42 -7.62
N LEU A 366 19.20 9.71 -7.47
CA LEU A 366 19.77 10.77 -8.31
C LEU A 366 21.13 11.25 -7.79
N ASN A 367 21.44 10.95 -6.54
CA ASN A 367 22.76 11.19 -5.93
C ASN A 367 23.11 10.08 -4.92
N SER A 368 24.37 10.02 -4.57
CA SER A 368 24.82 9.27 -3.39
C SER A 368 24.69 10.16 -2.15
N VAL A 369 24.45 9.55 -0.99
CA VAL A 369 24.23 10.25 0.28
C VAL A 369 25.42 9.98 1.21
N ASP A 370 25.89 11.03 1.90
CA ASP A 370 27.07 10.93 2.78
C ASP A 370 26.79 10.13 4.07
N GLY A 371 25.54 10.15 4.56
CA GLY A 371 25.17 9.40 5.74
C GLY A 371 23.66 9.19 5.85
N GLY A 372 23.25 7.97 6.18
CA GLY A 372 21.84 7.61 6.28
C GLY A 372 21.12 7.57 4.92
N GLY A 373 19.81 7.73 4.95
CA GLY A 373 18.98 7.86 3.75
C GLY A 373 18.78 6.57 2.97
N GLU A 374 19.06 5.40 3.54
CA GLU A 374 18.76 4.11 2.93
C GLU A 374 17.26 3.98 2.65
N THR A 375 16.91 3.16 1.66
CA THR A 375 15.54 2.66 1.51
C THR A 375 15.46 1.34 2.26
N ALA A 376 14.62 1.28 3.27
CA ALA A 376 14.48 0.14 4.17
C ALA A 376 13.23 -0.68 3.82
N PHE A 377 13.35 -2.00 3.90
CA PHE A 377 12.26 -2.96 3.80
C PHE A 377 12.24 -3.77 5.09
N PRO A 378 11.42 -3.35 6.08
CA PRO A 378 11.47 -3.91 7.43
C PRO A 378 11.28 -5.42 7.50
N VAL A 379 10.39 -5.95 6.69
CA VAL A 379 9.91 -7.34 6.73
C VAL A 379 10.35 -8.18 5.52
N ALA A 380 11.28 -7.68 4.70
CA ALA A 380 11.74 -8.40 3.51
C ALA A 380 12.20 -9.82 3.86
N ASP A 381 11.76 -10.79 3.05
CA ASP A 381 12.07 -12.22 3.16
C ASP A 381 11.71 -12.88 4.51
N ASN A 382 10.86 -12.26 5.34
CA ASN A 382 10.29 -12.92 6.51
C ASN A 382 9.51 -14.17 6.11
N ARG A 383 9.47 -15.16 7.01
CA ARG A 383 8.71 -16.40 6.77
C ARG A 383 7.22 -16.12 6.70
N THR A 384 6.74 -15.32 7.64
CA THR A 384 5.35 -14.89 7.77
C THR A 384 5.31 -13.39 7.93
N TYR A 385 4.23 -12.77 7.48
CA TYR A 385 3.88 -11.40 7.81
C TYR A 385 2.85 -11.44 8.94
N ASP A 386 3.04 -10.59 9.92
CA ASP A 386 2.10 -10.35 10.99
C ASP A 386 2.22 -8.87 11.39
N GLU A 387 1.14 -8.13 11.24
CA GLU A 387 1.10 -6.70 11.53
C GLU A 387 1.41 -6.41 13.00
N GLY A 388 0.92 -7.26 13.92
CA GLY A 388 1.22 -7.17 15.35
C GLY A 388 2.71 -7.32 15.67
N SER A 389 3.48 -8.02 14.82
CA SER A 389 4.93 -8.18 14.98
C SER A 389 5.75 -6.96 14.57
N LEU A 390 5.15 -5.97 13.92
CA LEU A 390 5.83 -4.73 13.54
C LEU A 390 6.18 -3.86 14.75
N ILE A 391 5.49 -4.06 15.88
CA ILE A 391 5.73 -3.37 17.15
C ILE A 391 5.92 -4.43 18.23
N GLN A 392 7.16 -4.65 18.65
CA GLN A 392 7.50 -5.59 19.72
C GLN A 392 8.57 -5.00 20.62
N ASP A 393 8.44 -5.18 21.92
CA ASP A 393 9.46 -4.83 22.93
C ASP A 393 10.00 -3.39 22.76
N ASP A 394 9.15 -2.39 22.62
CA ASP A 394 9.47 -0.99 22.38
C ASP A 394 10.17 -0.71 21.02
N VAL A 395 10.23 -1.71 20.14
CA VAL A 395 10.74 -1.58 18.78
C VAL A 395 9.59 -1.48 17.80
N ASP A 396 9.51 -0.35 17.16
CA ASP A 396 8.59 -0.09 16.07
C ASP A 396 9.33 -0.14 14.73
N LEU A 397 9.16 -1.22 13.99
CA LEU A 397 9.82 -1.41 12.70
C LEU A 397 9.33 -0.43 11.63
N MET A 398 8.15 0.16 11.81
CA MET A 398 7.64 1.19 10.91
C MET A 398 8.29 2.54 11.14
N ASP A 399 8.86 2.82 12.33
CA ASP A 399 9.61 4.04 12.62
C ASP A 399 11.02 3.96 11.98
N THR A 400 11.12 4.28 10.70
CA THR A 400 12.39 4.28 9.96
C THR A 400 13.37 5.35 10.44
N ARG A 401 12.91 6.33 11.19
CA ARG A 401 13.77 7.35 11.77
C ARG A 401 14.58 6.80 12.94
N ARG A 402 13.98 5.98 13.80
CA ARG A 402 14.63 5.38 14.99
C ARG A 402 15.16 3.97 14.72
N ASN A 403 14.40 3.18 13.99
CA ASN A 403 14.63 1.74 13.88
C ASN A 403 15.06 1.25 12.48
N CYS A 404 15.50 2.16 11.59
CA CYS A 404 15.96 1.78 10.26
C CYS A 404 17.01 0.63 10.29
N GLY A 405 17.91 0.66 11.28
CA GLY A 405 18.95 -0.35 11.46
C GLY A 405 18.43 -1.76 11.74
N LYS A 406 17.16 -1.90 12.15
CA LYS A 406 16.50 -3.18 12.47
C LYS A 406 15.73 -3.77 11.28
N SER A 407 15.65 -3.04 10.16
CA SER A 407 15.02 -3.53 8.93
C SER A 407 15.83 -4.70 8.34
N ASN A 408 15.13 -5.70 7.84
CA ASN A 408 15.74 -6.90 7.26
C ASN A 408 16.59 -6.59 6.03
N LEU A 409 16.14 -5.64 5.20
CA LEU A 409 16.86 -5.20 4.03
C LEU A 409 16.95 -3.67 3.99
N ARG A 410 18.14 -3.15 3.71
CA ARG A 410 18.38 -1.72 3.52
C ARG A 410 19.19 -1.51 2.25
N VAL A 411 18.67 -0.67 1.35
CA VAL A 411 19.34 -0.33 0.09
C VAL A 411 19.98 1.04 0.21
N LYS A 412 21.29 1.08 0.07
CA LYS A 412 22.06 2.33 0.18
C LYS A 412 21.91 3.17 -1.09
N PRO A 413 21.61 4.47 -0.98
CA PRO A 413 21.56 5.36 -2.13
C PRO A 413 22.89 5.40 -2.88
N THR A 414 22.87 4.99 -4.14
CA THR A 414 24.01 5.06 -5.06
C THR A 414 23.57 5.79 -6.32
N LYS A 415 24.26 6.87 -6.66
CA LYS A 415 23.92 7.72 -7.81
C LYS A 415 23.76 6.91 -9.09
N GLY A 416 22.65 7.11 -9.78
CA GLY A 416 22.31 6.44 -11.02
C GLY A 416 21.76 5.03 -10.89
N MET A 417 21.68 4.47 -9.68
CA MET A 417 21.09 3.15 -9.44
C MET A 417 19.56 3.24 -9.43
N ALA A 418 18.90 2.26 -10.01
CA ALA A 418 17.48 2.02 -9.84
C ALA A 418 17.23 0.83 -8.93
N VAL A 419 16.16 0.92 -8.15
CA VAL A 419 15.58 -0.19 -7.38
C VAL A 419 14.14 -0.36 -7.83
N PHE A 420 13.71 -1.58 -8.04
CA PHE A 420 12.39 -1.85 -8.60
C PHE A 420 11.74 -3.02 -7.89
N TRP A 421 10.45 -2.88 -7.55
CA TRP A 421 9.66 -3.93 -6.89
C TRP A 421 8.20 -3.91 -7.31
N TYR A 422 7.53 -5.02 -7.06
CA TYR A 422 6.10 -5.15 -7.25
C TYR A 422 5.37 -4.86 -5.93
N ASN A 423 4.29 -4.08 -5.97
CA ASN A 423 3.44 -3.78 -4.82
C ASN A 423 2.26 -4.75 -4.68
N TYR A 424 2.06 -5.60 -5.70
CA TYR A 424 1.01 -6.61 -5.72
C TYR A 424 1.57 -7.97 -6.11
N LEU A 425 0.94 -9.01 -5.61
CA LEU A 425 1.17 -10.38 -6.06
C LEU A 425 0.52 -10.60 -7.44
N SER A 426 0.80 -11.74 -8.06
CA SER A 426 0.08 -12.16 -9.27
C SER A 426 -1.21 -12.88 -8.86
N ASP A 427 -2.29 -12.67 -9.59
CA ASP A 427 -3.55 -13.42 -9.43
C ASP A 427 -3.47 -14.88 -9.93
N GLY A 428 -2.31 -15.30 -10.45
CA GLY A 428 -2.11 -16.61 -11.07
C GLY A 428 -2.70 -16.75 -12.48
N ARG A 429 -3.40 -15.73 -12.98
CA ARG A 429 -4.00 -15.68 -14.34
C ARG A 429 -3.32 -14.66 -15.25
N GLY A 430 -2.25 -14.05 -14.78
CA GLY A 430 -1.49 -13.04 -15.50
C GLY A 430 -1.98 -11.62 -15.30
N TRP A 431 -2.69 -11.33 -14.20
CA TRP A 431 -3.14 -10.02 -13.83
C TRP A 431 -2.72 -9.65 -12.40
N VAL A 432 -3.23 -8.52 -11.88
CA VAL A 432 -2.96 -8.02 -10.54
C VAL A 432 -3.73 -8.86 -9.51
N GLY A 433 -3.03 -9.38 -8.51
CA GLY A 433 -3.58 -10.09 -7.36
C GLY A 433 -3.73 -9.21 -6.12
N GLU A 434 -3.53 -9.80 -4.96
CA GLU A 434 -3.57 -9.11 -3.67
C GLU A 434 -2.35 -8.22 -3.47
N GLN A 435 -2.47 -7.23 -2.58
CA GLN A 435 -1.34 -6.40 -2.16
C GLN A 435 -0.23 -7.28 -1.58
N ASP A 436 1.02 -6.99 -1.94
CA ASP A 436 2.18 -7.66 -1.35
C ASP A 436 2.56 -6.95 -0.05
N GLU A 437 2.16 -7.53 1.08
CA GLU A 437 2.45 -6.99 2.41
C GLU A 437 3.95 -6.84 2.69
N TYR A 438 4.79 -7.66 2.05
CA TYR A 438 6.25 -7.55 2.16
C TYR A 438 6.82 -6.33 1.42
N ALA A 439 6.02 -5.67 0.57
CA ALA A 439 6.40 -4.41 -0.09
C ALA A 439 6.42 -3.21 0.86
N LEU A 440 6.14 -3.41 2.15
CA LEU A 440 6.31 -2.40 3.20
C LEU A 440 7.73 -1.84 3.16
N HIS A 441 7.87 -0.53 2.96
CA HIS A 441 9.18 0.12 2.83
C HIS A 441 9.14 1.56 3.32
N GLY A 442 10.34 2.12 3.59
CA GLY A 442 10.45 3.51 4.02
C GLY A 442 11.82 4.11 3.76
N GLY A 443 11.91 5.42 3.93
CA GLY A 443 13.15 6.19 3.81
C GLY A 443 13.77 6.45 5.16
N CYS A 444 14.94 5.88 5.42
CA CYS A 444 15.70 6.14 6.63
C CYS A 444 16.12 7.59 6.71
N VAL A 445 16.32 8.09 7.92
CA VAL A 445 16.75 9.47 8.15
C VAL A 445 18.06 9.76 7.44
N VAL A 446 18.11 10.89 6.74
CA VAL A 446 19.36 11.46 6.20
C VAL A 446 20.12 12.08 7.36
N THR A 447 21.26 11.51 7.71
CA THR A 447 22.07 11.97 8.85
C THR A 447 23.13 12.99 8.44
N ARG A 448 23.52 13.00 7.16
CA ARG A 448 24.48 13.95 6.60
C ARG A 448 24.27 14.13 5.10
N GLY A 449 24.20 15.38 4.66
CA GLY A 449 24.02 15.75 3.27
C GLY A 449 22.55 15.80 2.85
N THR A 450 22.30 15.58 1.58
CA THR A 450 20.97 15.65 0.97
C THR A 450 20.72 14.41 0.14
N LYS A 451 19.52 13.84 0.20
CA LYS A 451 19.09 12.71 -0.62
C LYS A 451 18.13 13.18 -1.70
N TRP A 452 18.42 12.85 -2.96
CA TRP A 452 17.54 13.04 -4.08
C TRP A 452 17.16 11.70 -4.69
N VAL A 453 15.87 11.48 -4.85
CA VAL A 453 15.31 10.30 -5.50
C VAL A 453 14.24 10.70 -6.51
N ALA A 454 13.95 9.80 -7.43
CA ALA A 454 12.77 9.92 -8.28
C ALA A 454 12.01 8.60 -8.29
N ASN A 455 10.67 8.68 -8.19
CA ASN A 455 9.76 7.54 -8.24
C ASN A 455 9.04 7.53 -9.58
N LYS A 456 9.05 6.40 -10.28
CA LYS A 456 8.15 6.11 -11.37
C LYS A 456 7.25 4.95 -10.96
N TRP A 457 6.01 5.26 -10.71
CA TRP A 457 4.98 4.25 -10.47
C TRP A 457 4.34 3.83 -11.78
N ILE A 458 4.04 2.55 -11.91
CA ILE A 458 3.25 1.98 -12.98
C ILE A 458 1.93 1.56 -12.39
N ASN A 459 0.85 2.20 -12.83
CA ASN A 459 -0.49 2.00 -12.32
C ASN A 459 -1.22 0.96 -13.16
N VAL A 460 -1.84 -0.01 -12.50
CA VAL A 460 -2.67 -1.03 -13.14
C VAL A 460 -3.88 -1.31 -12.26
N ASP A 461 -5.07 -1.16 -12.82
CA ASP A 461 -6.29 -1.50 -12.11
C ASP A 461 -6.42 -3.02 -11.99
N PRO A 462 -6.67 -3.55 -10.78
CA PRO A 462 -6.97 -4.97 -10.60
C PRO A 462 -8.19 -5.45 -11.38
N ASP A 463 -9.18 -4.58 -11.62
CA ASP A 463 -10.26 -4.85 -12.56
C ASP A 463 -9.80 -4.62 -14.00
N TYR A 464 -9.55 -5.74 -14.70
CA TYR A 464 -9.11 -5.74 -16.09
C TYR A 464 -10.06 -4.97 -17.03
N GLN A 465 -11.37 -5.06 -16.83
CA GLN A 465 -12.35 -4.39 -17.68
C GLN A 465 -12.32 -2.87 -17.46
N ARG A 466 -12.16 -2.43 -16.23
CA ARG A 466 -12.02 -1.00 -15.88
C ARG A 466 -10.72 -0.43 -16.47
N GLN A 467 -9.60 -1.15 -16.35
CA GLN A 467 -8.33 -0.77 -16.98
C GLN A 467 -8.47 -0.66 -18.51
N ALA A 468 -9.05 -1.65 -19.16
CA ALA A 468 -9.24 -1.65 -20.61
C ALA A 468 -10.14 -0.51 -21.09
N ARG A 469 -11.23 -0.24 -20.34
CA ARG A 469 -12.14 0.89 -20.62
C ARG A 469 -11.43 2.23 -20.48
N TYR A 470 -10.62 2.41 -19.43
CA TYR A 470 -9.83 3.60 -19.23
C TYR A 470 -8.88 3.86 -20.42
N GLN A 471 -8.14 2.84 -20.85
CA GLN A 471 -7.25 2.95 -22.01
C GLN A 471 -8.02 3.34 -23.28
N GLN A 472 -9.21 2.80 -23.47
CA GLN A 472 -10.06 3.15 -24.59
C GLN A 472 -10.56 4.60 -24.52
N LEU A 473 -11.00 5.07 -23.36
CA LEU A 473 -11.45 6.46 -23.16
C LEU A 473 -10.32 7.43 -23.48
N VAL A 474 -9.13 7.23 -22.92
CA VAL A 474 -7.99 8.13 -23.17
C VAL A 474 -7.55 8.10 -24.64
N SER A 475 -7.61 6.96 -25.31
CA SER A 475 -7.26 6.87 -26.75
C SER A 475 -8.24 7.60 -27.67
N GLN A 476 -9.42 7.97 -27.18
CA GLN A 476 -10.45 8.71 -27.92
C GLN A 476 -10.35 10.24 -27.71
N LEU A 477 -9.60 10.68 -26.69
CA LEU A 477 -9.38 12.11 -26.47
C LEU A 477 -8.45 12.67 -27.56
N PRO A 478 -8.69 13.90 -28.04
CA PRO A 478 -7.75 14.58 -28.92
C PRO A 478 -6.35 14.68 -28.30
N ASP A 479 -5.30 14.61 -29.12
CA ASP A 479 -3.91 14.64 -28.65
C ASP A 479 -3.61 15.85 -27.74
N ASP A 480 -4.24 17.00 -27.99
CA ASP A 480 -4.05 18.24 -27.24
C ASP A 480 -4.73 18.21 -25.85
N GLU A 481 -5.90 17.55 -25.74
CA GLU A 481 -6.60 17.40 -24.45
C GLU A 481 -5.95 16.32 -23.56
N ASN A 482 -5.35 15.29 -24.15
CA ASN A 482 -4.62 14.26 -23.41
C ASN A 482 -3.44 14.82 -22.61
N ASP A 483 -2.74 15.82 -23.17
CA ASP A 483 -1.58 16.42 -22.52
C ASP A 483 -2.00 17.40 -21.39
N GLU A 484 -3.12 18.12 -21.55
CA GLU A 484 -3.64 19.02 -20.52
C GLU A 484 -4.33 18.28 -19.38
N GLU A 485 -5.07 17.21 -19.64
CA GLU A 485 -5.75 16.44 -18.62
C GLU A 485 -4.76 15.62 -17.76
N LEU A 486 -3.71 15.06 -18.38
CA LEU A 486 -2.62 14.39 -17.65
C LEU A 486 -1.78 15.38 -16.83
N THR A 487 -1.58 16.61 -17.30
CA THR A 487 -0.87 17.67 -16.56
C THR A 487 -1.77 18.34 -15.53
N SER A 488 -3.05 18.58 -15.84
CA SER A 488 -4.02 19.15 -14.90
C SER A 488 -4.35 18.17 -13.76
N ASN A 489 -4.44 16.87 -14.06
CA ASN A 489 -4.57 15.84 -13.04
C ASN A 489 -3.32 15.70 -12.16
N ALA A 490 -2.13 16.09 -12.65
CA ALA A 490 -0.92 16.17 -11.84
C ALA A 490 -0.81 17.47 -11.02
N ASP A 491 -1.38 18.57 -11.52
CA ASP A 491 -1.28 19.91 -10.91
C ASP A 491 -2.57 20.35 -10.17
N THR A 492 -3.76 19.84 -10.58
CA THR A 492 -5.07 20.18 -9.97
C THR A 492 -5.64 19.05 -9.13
N GLN A 493 -5.11 17.85 -9.22
CA GLN A 493 -5.43 16.88 -8.19
C GLN A 493 -4.86 17.45 -6.90
N ASN A 494 -5.80 17.80 -6.05
CA ASN A 494 -5.58 18.10 -4.67
C ASN A 494 -4.31 17.38 -4.20
N PRO A 495 -3.25 18.07 -3.75
CA PRO A 495 -2.01 17.42 -3.35
C PRO A 495 -2.19 16.25 -2.37
N SER A 496 -3.39 16.11 -1.79
CA SER A 496 -3.78 15.01 -0.92
C SER A 496 -3.93 13.64 -1.59
N ILE A 497 -4.29 13.56 -2.90
CA ILE A 497 -4.65 12.27 -3.52
C ILE A 497 -3.40 11.46 -3.97
N HIS A 498 -2.27 12.10 -4.21
CA HIS A 498 -1.02 11.41 -4.56
C HIS A 498 -0.06 11.20 -3.39
N GLN A 499 -0.49 11.51 -2.17
CA GLN A 499 0.39 11.49 -1.01
C GLN A 499 0.17 10.30 -0.09
N ASP A 500 -0.90 9.54 -0.25
CA ASP A 500 -1.31 8.57 0.75
C ASP A 500 -1.39 7.17 0.21
N LEU A 501 -0.47 6.48 0.65
CA LEU A 501 -0.59 5.18 1.33
C LEU A 501 0.77 4.73 1.75
#